data_3d25e767a89ed80f852d300b367764ae
#
_entry.id   3d25e767a89ed80f852d300b367764ae
#
_cell.length_a   1.000
_cell.length_b   1.000
_cell.length_c   1.000
_cell.angle_alpha   90.00
_cell.angle_beta   90.00
_cell.angle_gamma   90.00
#
_symmetry.space_group_name_H-M   'P 1'
#
loop_
_entity.id
_entity.type
_entity.pdbx_description
1 polymer ?
#
loop_
_entity_poly.entity_id
_entity_poly.type
_entity_poly.pdbx_seq_one_letter_code
_entity_poly.pdbx_strand_id
1 'polypeptide(L)'
;MTFPDAITGGCLCGSIRYSISASSEAPWPPQSSACQCTMCRKWTSSLIAQFIIALPAQLSPPFHTQGTYDEYESSPGRYRGFCKRCGTSLVWRSADDGSTVDVFLGTVDERWLVHEDDGKVGQALGRPNGTQFWMENAIPGVTDLMKGGNEFLREGEDGWERKKELKE
;
A
#
# COMPACT_ATOMS: atom_id res chain seq x y z
N MET A 1 -11.88 -3.15 20.03
CA MET A 1 -11.30 -3.90 18.91
C MET A 1 -9.84 -4.19 19.22
N THR A 2 -9.45 -5.44 19.23
CA THR A 2 -8.03 -5.82 19.29
C THR A 2 -7.61 -6.14 17.86
N PHE A 3 -6.66 -5.39 17.29
CA PHE A 3 -6.14 -5.67 15.96
C PHE A 3 -5.30 -6.97 16.02
N PRO A 4 -5.37 -7.87 15.02
CA PRO A 4 -4.62 -9.12 15.03
C PRO A 4 -3.10 -8.88 15.06
N ASP A 5 -2.33 -9.77 15.71
CA ASP A 5 -0.86 -9.65 15.80
C ASP A 5 -0.15 -9.87 14.46
N ALA A 6 -0.85 -10.45 13.49
CA ALA A 6 -0.36 -10.63 12.12
C ALA A 6 -1.52 -10.65 11.13
N ILE A 7 -1.26 -10.13 9.92
CA ILE A 7 -2.16 -10.22 8.77
C ILE A 7 -1.46 -10.96 7.64
N THR A 8 -2.23 -11.67 6.81
CA THR A 8 -1.69 -12.46 5.70
C THR A 8 -2.20 -11.98 4.36
N GLY A 9 -1.47 -12.32 3.31
CA GLY A 9 -1.85 -11.99 1.95
C GLY A 9 -1.04 -12.77 0.92
N GLY A 10 -1.24 -12.44 -0.34
CA GLY A 10 -0.52 -13.08 -1.43
C GLY A 10 -1.02 -12.70 -2.81
N CYS A 11 -0.47 -13.36 -3.83
CA CYS A 11 -0.90 -13.16 -5.21
C CYS A 11 -2.13 -14.01 -5.55
N LEU A 12 -2.83 -13.65 -6.62
CA LEU A 12 -4.05 -14.32 -7.09
C LEU A 12 -3.89 -15.84 -7.26
N CYS A 13 -2.76 -16.31 -7.78
CA CYS A 13 -2.54 -17.75 -8.00
C CYS A 13 -2.00 -18.50 -6.78
N GLY A 14 -1.76 -17.80 -5.66
CA GLY A 14 -1.29 -18.38 -4.41
C GLY A 14 0.20 -18.80 -4.37
N SER A 15 0.96 -18.60 -5.47
CA SER A 15 2.38 -18.97 -5.52
C SER A 15 3.29 -18.02 -4.72
N ILE A 16 2.81 -16.85 -4.39
CA ILE A 16 3.43 -15.90 -3.46
C ILE A 16 2.47 -15.72 -2.29
N ARG A 17 3.00 -15.95 -1.10
CA ARG A 17 2.28 -15.75 0.16
C ARG A 17 3.16 -14.95 1.11
N TYR A 18 2.53 -14.15 1.96
CA TYR A 18 3.25 -13.40 3.00
C TYR A 18 2.40 -13.27 4.27
N SER A 19 3.08 -13.01 5.35
CA SER A 19 2.52 -12.50 6.60
C SER A 19 3.22 -11.19 6.95
N ILE A 20 2.47 -10.23 7.46
CA ILE A 20 3.00 -9.00 8.08
C ILE A 20 2.66 -9.10 9.56
N SER A 21 3.67 -9.08 10.41
CA SER A 21 3.50 -9.23 11.86
C SER A 21 3.73 -7.91 12.59
N ALA A 22 3.08 -7.76 13.75
CA ALA A 22 3.34 -6.66 14.67
C ALA A 22 4.83 -6.58 15.02
N SER A 23 5.34 -5.38 15.20
CA SER A 23 6.73 -5.10 15.60
C SER A 23 6.74 -3.93 16.57
N SER A 24 7.69 -3.94 17.50
CA SER A 24 7.94 -2.78 18.37
C SER A 24 8.60 -1.61 17.64
N GLU A 25 9.13 -1.84 16.44
CA GLU A 25 9.86 -0.86 15.63
C GLU A 25 8.96 -0.11 14.64
N ALA A 26 7.68 -0.51 14.51
CA ALA A 26 6.74 0.10 13.59
C ALA A 26 5.34 0.24 14.20
N PRO A 27 4.53 1.22 13.77
CA PRO A 27 3.14 1.34 14.19
C PRO A 27 2.35 0.05 13.90
N TRP A 28 1.45 -0.32 14.83
CA TRP A 28 0.51 -1.39 14.64
C TRP A 28 -0.88 -1.00 15.17
N PRO A 29 -1.94 -1.03 14.40
CA PRO A 29 -2.04 -1.41 12.96
C PRO A 29 -1.04 -0.70 12.07
N PRO A 30 -0.62 -1.32 10.95
CA PRO A 30 0.32 -0.70 10.03
C PRO A 30 -0.26 0.59 9.44
N GLN A 31 0.60 1.55 9.16
CA GLN A 31 0.19 2.78 8.49
C GLN A 31 -0.33 2.45 7.08
N SER A 32 -1.48 2.99 6.74
CA SER A 32 -2.06 2.87 5.40
C SER A 32 -2.08 4.21 4.68
N SER A 33 -1.85 4.16 3.37
CA SER A 33 -1.75 5.31 2.49
C SER A 33 -2.40 5.01 1.14
N ALA A 34 -2.59 6.05 0.34
CA ALA A 34 -3.17 5.94 -0.98
C ALA A 34 -2.44 6.84 -1.98
N CYS A 35 -2.35 6.41 -3.23
CA CYS A 35 -1.71 7.18 -4.30
C CYS A 35 -2.57 7.19 -5.56
N GLN A 36 -2.71 8.37 -6.17
CA GLN A 36 -3.46 8.58 -7.40
C GLN A 36 -2.57 9.00 -8.59
N CYS A 37 -1.23 8.85 -8.48
CA CYS A 37 -0.34 9.15 -9.59
C CYS A 37 -0.56 8.19 -10.77
N THR A 38 -0.23 8.64 -11.97
CA THR A 38 -0.39 7.86 -13.20
C THR A 38 0.32 6.51 -13.15
N MET A 39 1.51 6.44 -12.55
CA MET A 39 2.27 5.19 -12.44
C MET A 39 1.59 4.19 -11.51
N CYS A 40 1.13 4.63 -10.34
CA CYS A 40 0.42 3.75 -9.41
C CYS A 40 -0.89 3.25 -9.98
N ARG A 41 -1.67 4.10 -10.64
CA ARG A 41 -2.90 3.70 -11.35
C ARG A 41 -2.64 2.64 -12.41
N LYS A 42 -1.66 2.86 -13.29
CA LYS A 42 -1.31 1.90 -14.35
C LYS A 42 -0.76 0.60 -13.78
N TRP A 43 0.05 0.67 -12.74
CA TRP A 43 0.64 -0.50 -12.12
C TRP A 43 -0.38 -1.41 -11.44
N THR A 44 -1.30 -0.82 -10.69
CA THR A 44 -2.32 -1.57 -9.96
C THR A 44 -3.60 -1.80 -10.76
N SER A 45 -3.74 -1.17 -11.94
CA SER A 45 -4.99 -1.15 -12.73
C SER A 45 -6.19 -0.65 -11.93
N SER A 46 -5.94 0.18 -10.92
CA SER A 46 -6.95 0.78 -10.03
C SER A 46 -6.91 2.30 -10.10
N LEU A 47 -8.05 2.96 -9.92
CA LEU A 47 -8.11 4.43 -9.86
C LEU A 47 -7.39 5.00 -8.63
N ILE A 48 -7.36 4.25 -7.55
CA ILE A 48 -6.62 4.58 -6.33
C ILE A 48 -5.78 3.36 -5.95
N ALA A 49 -4.48 3.52 -5.88
CA ALA A 49 -3.60 2.50 -5.33
C ALA A 49 -3.51 2.67 -3.82
N GLN A 50 -4.09 1.74 -3.07
CA GLN A 50 -4.01 1.69 -1.62
C GLN A 50 -2.93 0.71 -1.18
N PHE A 51 -2.20 1.06 -0.14
CA PHE A 51 -1.12 0.25 0.39
C PHE A 51 -0.91 0.46 1.88
N ILE A 52 -0.32 -0.53 2.52
CA ILE A 52 0.14 -0.47 3.90
C ILE A 52 1.66 -0.45 3.91
N ILE A 53 2.22 0.32 4.84
CA ILE A 53 3.66 0.48 4.99
C ILE A 53 4.15 -0.53 6.02
N ALA A 54 5.10 -1.39 5.63
CA ALA A 54 5.70 -2.39 6.49
C ALA A 54 7.23 -2.26 6.49
N LEU A 55 7.88 -2.61 7.59
CA LEU A 55 9.32 -2.85 7.60
C LEU A 55 9.61 -4.19 6.91
N PRO A 56 10.72 -4.34 6.18
CA PRO A 56 11.11 -5.63 5.60
C PRO A 56 11.16 -6.77 6.63
N ALA A 57 11.55 -6.48 7.89
CA ALA A 57 11.61 -7.44 8.97
C ALA A 57 10.23 -7.95 9.46
N GLN A 58 9.15 -7.22 9.17
CA GLN A 58 7.79 -7.66 9.47
C GLN A 58 7.24 -8.68 8.47
N LEU A 59 7.88 -8.79 7.28
CA LEU A 59 7.43 -9.63 6.17
C LEU A 59 8.04 -11.03 6.24
N SER A 60 7.20 -12.06 6.25
CA SER A 60 7.62 -13.45 6.26
C SER A 60 6.75 -14.32 5.34
N PRO A 61 7.36 -15.14 4.43
CA PRO A 61 8.76 -15.05 4.00
C PRO A 61 9.03 -13.76 3.22
N PRO A 62 10.29 -13.30 3.14
CA PRO A 62 10.65 -12.15 2.30
C PRO A 62 10.28 -12.38 0.83
N PHE A 63 9.78 -11.36 0.13
CA PHE A 63 9.30 -11.50 -1.26
C PHE A 63 10.36 -12.05 -2.20
N HIS A 64 11.60 -11.54 -2.13
CA HIS A 64 12.70 -11.93 -3.03
C HIS A 64 13.13 -13.41 -2.89
N THR A 65 12.73 -14.10 -1.83
CA THR A 65 13.01 -15.54 -1.65
C THR A 65 12.01 -16.44 -2.36
N GLN A 66 10.93 -15.88 -2.90
CA GLN A 66 9.85 -16.63 -3.51
C GLN A 66 10.02 -16.70 -5.04
N GLY A 67 10.18 -17.88 -5.59
CA GLY A 67 10.63 -18.11 -6.98
C GLY A 67 9.75 -17.54 -8.09
N THR A 68 8.51 -17.14 -7.79
CA THR A 68 7.61 -16.46 -8.76
C THR A 68 7.56 -14.96 -8.58
N TYR A 69 8.25 -14.41 -7.59
CA TYR A 69 8.39 -12.97 -7.42
C TYR A 69 9.39 -12.39 -8.42
N ASP A 70 9.09 -11.21 -8.93
CA ASP A 70 9.99 -10.43 -9.77
C ASP A 70 9.74 -8.94 -9.56
N GLU A 71 10.64 -8.09 -10.03
CA GLU A 71 10.55 -6.63 -9.88
C GLU A 71 10.77 -5.91 -11.20
N TYR A 72 10.00 -4.86 -11.41
CA TYR A 72 10.16 -3.90 -12.49
C TYR A 72 10.67 -2.57 -11.93
N GLU A 73 11.80 -2.09 -12.43
CA GLU A 73 12.28 -0.75 -12.11
C GLU A 73 11.50 0.28 -12.93
N SER A 74 10.54 0.93 -12.29
CA SER A 74 9.61 1.87 -12.93
C SER A 74 10.18 3.28 -13.13
N SER A 75 11.19 3.62 -12.36
CA SER A 75 12.03 4.81 -12.46
C SER A 75 13.31 4.56 -11.65
N PRO A 76 14.39 5.33 -11.83
CA PRO A 76 15.65 5.09 -11.15
C PRO A 76 15.47 4.87 -9.65
N GLY A 77 15.90 3.70 -9.16
CA GLY A 77 15.80 3.29 -7.76
C GLY A 77 14.38 3.02 -7.24
N ARG A 78 13.36 2.92 -8.09
CA ARG A 78 11.95 2.68 -7.69
C ARG A 78 11.47 1.37 -8.27
N TYR A 79 11.31 0.38 -7.41
CA TYR A 79 10.98 -0.99 -7.78
C TYR A 79 9.53 -1.33 -7.45
N ARG A 80 8.90 -2.06 -8.36
CA ARG A 80 7.54 -2.55 -8.24
C ARG A 80 7.53 -4.06 -8.35
N GLY A 81 7.22 -4.73 -7.24
CA GLY A 81 7.22 -6.18 -7.15
C GLY A 81 5.89 -6.78 -7.60
N PHE A 82 5.97 -7.88 -8.30
CA PHE A 82 4.81 -8.58 -8.84
C PHE A 82 5.03 -10.10 -8.91
N CYS A 83 3.94 -10.82 -9.08
CA CYS A 83 4.00 -12.25 -9.37
C CYS A 83 4.12 -12.47 -10.89
N LYS A 84 5.25 -13.00 -11.36
CA LYS A 84 5.44 -13.31 -12.79
C LYS A 84 4.54 -14.41 -13.34
N ARG A 85 3.86 -15.19 -12.48
CA ARG A 85 2.93 -16.23 -12.90
C ARG A 85 1.53 -15.70 -13.18
N CYS A 86 1.01 -14.77 -12.37
CA CYS A 86 -0.37 -14.28 -12.50
C CYS A 86 -0.49 -12.77 -12.65
N GLY A 87 0.63 -12.02 -12.64
CA GLY A 87 0.65 -10.59 -12.84
C GLY A 87 0.19 -9.75 -11.65
N THR A 88 -0.13 -10.35 -10.49
CA THR A 88 -0.56 -9.57 -9.32
C THR A 88 0.52 -8.59 -8.90
N SER A 89 0.18 -7.30 -8.86
CA SER A 89 1.01 -6.24 -8.29
C SER A 89 1.02 -6.38 -6.76
N LEU A 90 2.20 -6.52 -6.16
CA LEU A 90 2.35 -6.85 -4.74
C LEU A 90 2.86 -5.69 -3.92
N VAL A 91 3.96 -5.07 -4.36
CA VAL A 91 4.68 -4.07 -3.56
C VAL A 91 5.27 -2.95 -4.40
N TRP A 92 5.56 -1.84 -3.71
CA TRP A 92 6.49 -0.82 -4.15
C TRP A 92 7.59 -0.65 -3.09
N ARG A 93 8.82 -0.37 -3.52
CA ARG A 93 9.94 -0.03 -2.64
C ARG A 93 10.91 0.94 -3.31
N SER A 94 11.63 1.70 -2.47
CA SER A 94 12.77 2.52 -2.89
C SER A 94 14.08 1.78 -2.64
N ALA A 95 15.06 1.95 -3.52
CA ALA A 95 16.43 1.50 -3.29
C ALA A 95 17.20 2.47 -2.38
N ASP A 96 16.87 3.75 -2.43
CA ASP A 96 17.54 4.80 -1.66
C ASP A 96 17.15 4.76 -0.18
N ASP A 97 15.90 4.34 0.07
CA ASP A 97 15.35 4.13 1.40
C ASP A 97 14.76 2.72 1.49
N GLY A 98 15.61 1.76 1.85
CA GLY A 98 15.21 0.37 2.07
C GLY A 98 14.53 0.12 3.41
N SER A 99 14.19 1.18 4.17
CA SER A 99 13.60 1.07 5.50
C SER A 99 12.18 0.52 5.49
N THR A 100 11.43 0.77 4.39
CA THR A 100 10.03 0.35 4.27
C THR A 100 9.72 -0.29 2.92
N VAL A 101 8.61 -1.04 2.92
CA VAL A 101 7.98 -1.62 1.73
C VAL A 101 6.49 -1.28 1.77
N ASP A 102 5.98 -0.73 0.68
CA ASP A 102 4.56 -0.49 0.49
C ASP A 102 3.91 -1.76 -0.06
N VAL A 103 3.08 -2.42 0.73
CA VAL A 103 2.35 -3.63 0.32
C VAL A 103 0.96 -3.23 -0.15
N PHE A 104 0.61 -3.54 -1.41
CA PHE A 104 -0.69 -3.18 -1.96
C PHE A 104 -1.84 -3.88 -1.25
N LEU A 105 -2.77 -3.09 -0.73
CA LEU A 105 -3.82 -3.54 0.18
C LEU A 105 -4.75 -4.60 -0.44
N GLY A 106 -4.99 -4.53 -1.75
CA GLY A 106 -5.78 -5.54 -2.47
C GLY A 106 -5.17 -6.93 -2.50
N THR A 107 -3.93 -7.13 -2.01
CA THR A 107 -3.27 -8.44 -1.90
C THR A 107 -3.40 -9.07 -0.50
N VAL A 108 -3.94 -8.35 0.46
CA VAL A 108 -4.28 -8.88 1.80
C VAL A 108 -5.46 -9.85 1.68
N ASP A 109 -5.42 -10.93 2.43
CA ASP A 109 -6.47 -11.95 2.38
C ASP A 109 -7.84 -11.38 2.78
N GLU A 110 -8.87 -11.78 2.05
CA GLU A 110 -10.25 -11.32 2.20
C GLU A 110 -10.77 -11.47 3.63
N ARG A 111 -10.33 -12.52 4.36
CA ARG A 111 -10.69 -12.70 5.77
C ARG A 111 -10.39 -11.45 6.62
N TRP A 112 -9.26 -10.81 6.38
CA TRP A 112 -8.84 -9.60 7.12
C TRP A 112 -9.55 -8.34 6.64
N LEU A 113 -9.89 -8.28 5.35
CA LEU A 113 -10.52 -7.10 4.76
C LEU A 113 -12.02 -7.05 5.02
N VAL A 114 -12.69 -8.20 5.05
CA VAL A 114 -14.16 -8.26 5.04
C VAL A 114 -14.73 -8.95 6.27
N HIS A 115 -14.11 -10.03 6.76
CA HIS A 115 -14.76 -10.93 7.72
C HIS A 115 -14.28 -10.76 9.16
N GLU A 116 -13.02 -10.43 9.39
CA GLU A 116 -12.48 -10.37 10.76
C GLU A 116 -13.07 -9.19 11.52
N ASP A 117 -13.58 -9.46 12.73
CA ASP A 117 -14.23 -8.50 13.63
C ASP A 117 -15.29 -7.64 12.94
N ASP A 118 -16.21 -8.27 12.18
CA ASP A 118 -17.26 -7.62 11.39
C ASP A 118 -16.71 -6.54 10.43
N GLY A 119 -15.57 -6.82 9.80
CA GLY A 119 -14.91 -5.93 8.84
C GLY A 119 -14.16 -4.75 9.45
N LYS A 120 -14.03 -4.67 10.77
CA LYS A 120 -13.33 -3.55 11.44
C LYS A 120 -11.83 -3.55 11.15
N VAL A 121 -11.23 -4.74 10.98
CA VAL A 121 -9.82 -4.85 10.56
C VAL A 121 -9.65 -4.23 9.17
N GLY A 122 -10.51 -4.59 8.22
CA GLY A 122 -10.50 -4.01 6.88
C GLY A 122 -10.76 -2.51 6.87
N GLN A 123 -11.65 -2.01 7.73
CA GLN A 123 -11.87 -0.56 7.88
C GLN A 123 -10.61 0.15 8.38
N ALA A 124 -9.90 -0.45 9.34
CA ALA A 124 -8.66 0.12 9.89
C ALA A 124 -7.54 0.14 8.83
N LEU A 125 -7.45 -0.88 7.97
CA LEU A 125 -6.48 -0.95 6.88
C LEU A 125 -6.88 -0.09 5.67
N GLY A 126 -8.16 -0.08 5.32
CA GLY A 126 -8.67 0.55 4.09
C GLY A 126 -8.89 2.05 4.20
N ARG A 127 -8.99 2.61 5.41
CA ARG A 127 -9.01 4.07 5.61
C ARG A 127 -7.57 4.57 5.78
N PRO A 128 -7.07 5.41 4.88
CA PRO A 128 -5.74 5.97 5.05
C PRO A 128 -5.60 6.68 6.40
N ASN A 129 -4.62 6.30 7.19
CA ASN A 129 -4.20 7.00 8.40
C ASN A 129 -2.83 7.69 8.24
N GLY A 130 -2.16 7.44 7.11
CA GLY A 130 -0.94 8.07 6.65
C GLY A 130 -1.22 9.18 5.63
N THR A 131 -0.83 8.96 4.39
CA THR A 131 -0.85 9.98 3.33
C THR A 131 -1.73 9.58 2.14
N GLN A 132 -2.46 10.55 1.60
CA GLN A 132 -3.07 10.47 0.28
C GLN A 132 -2.24 11.31 -0.69
N PHE A 133 -1.51 10.63 -1.60
CA PHE A 133 -0.62 11.25 -2.56
C PHE A 133 -1.32 11.58 -3.88
N TRP A 134 -0.85 12.62 -4.55
CA TRP A 134 -1.29 13.01 -5.90
C TRP A 134 -2.79 13.30 -5.98
N MET A 135 -3.29 14.08 -5.01
CA MET A 135 -4.68 14.51 -4.98
C MET A 135 -5.04 15.48 -6.11
N GLU A 136 -4.05 16.09 -6.78
CA GLU A 136 -4.29 16.87 -8.02
C GLU A 136 -4.86 16.01 -9.14
N ASN A 137 -4.59 14.69 -9.13
CA ASN A 137 -5.11 13.73 -10.09
C ASN A 137 -6.45 13.11 -9.66
N ALA A 138 -7.02 13.53 -8.54
CA ALA A 138 -8.30 12.99 -8.10
C ALA A 138 -9.41 13.27 -9.12
N ILE A 139 -10.26 12.26 -9.35
CA ILE A 139 -11.41 12.39 -10.21
C ILE A 139 -12.56 12.96 -9.36
N PRO A 140 -13.05 14.19 -9.67
CA PRO A 140 -14.09 14.83 -8.87
C PRO A 140 -15.34 13.96 -8.73
N GLY A 141 -15.83 13.80 -7.50
CA GLY A 141 -16.99 12.99 -7.18
C GLY A 141 -16.79 11.48 -7.27
N VAL A 142 -15.57 11.02 -7.56
CA VAL A 142 -15.24 9.58 -7.68
C VAL A 142 -14.12 9.19 -6.73
N THR A 143 -12.94 9.77 -6.88
CA THR A 143 -11.76 9.36 -6.10
C THR A 143 -11.31 10.38 -5.08
N ASP A 144 -11.98 11.51 -4.97
CA ASP A 144 -11.80 12.54 -3.95
C ASP A 144 -12.69 12.35 -2.71
N LEU A 145 -13.47 11.26 -2.67
CA LEU A 145 -14.39 10.93 -1.59
C LEU A 145 -13.76 10.13 -0.45
N MET A 146 -12.54 9.59 -0.67
CA MET A 146 -11.84 8.83 0.35
C MET A 146 -11.49 9.73 1.55
N LYS A 147 -11.86 9.28 2.75
CA LYS A 147 -11.61 10.02 3.99
C LYS A 147 -10.45 9.42 4.76
N GLY A 148 -9.67 10.30 5.42
CA GLY A 148 -8.57 9.92 6.30
C GLY A 148 -7.20 10.29 5.76
N GLY A 149 -6.21 10.26 6.64
CA GLY A 149 -4.83 10.63 6.31
C GLY A 149 -4.63 12.11 5.98
N ASN A 150 -3.41 12.45 5.59
CA ASN A 150 -3.04 13.79 5.12
C ASN A 150 -3.11 13.82 3.60
N GLU A 151 -3.85 14.78 3.04
CA GLU A 151 -4.00 14.95 1.60
C GLU A 151 -2.91 15.88 1.06
N PHE A 152 -2.15 15.41 0.07
CA PHE A 152 -1.14 16.21 -0.63
C PHE A 152 -1.43 16.22 -2.13
N LEU A 153 -1.21 17.38 -2.77
CA LEU A 153 -1.43 17.51 -4.22
C LEU A 153 -0.51 16.61 -5.03
N ARG A 154 0.75 16.51 -4.60
CA ARG A 154 1.80 15.69 -5.24
C ARG A 154 2.51 14.83 -4.20
N GLU A 155 3.74 14.45 -4.47
CA GLU A 155 4.67 13.85 -3.54
C GLU A 155 5.94 14.71 -3.44
N GLY A 156 6.68 14.56 -2.36
CA GLY A 156 7.98 15.20 -2.16
C GLY A 156 8.02 16.10 -0.93
N GLU A 157 9.17 16.15 -0.28
CA GLU A 157 9.33 16.88 0.96
C GLU A 157 9.35 18.40 0.72
N ASP A 158 9.96 18.85 -0.35
CA ASP A 158 10.14 20.27 -0.68
C ASP A 158 9.05 20.83 -1.63
N GLY A 159 7.91 20.27 -1.69
CA GLY A 159 6.84 20.71 -2.59
C GLY A 159 5.51 20.09 -2.24
N TRP A 160 5.40 19.65 -1.03
CA TRP A 160 4.17 19.07 -0.50
C TRP A 160 3.16 20.19 -0.24
N GLU A 161 2.26 20.37 -1.17
CA GLU A 161 1.12 21.26 -1.01
C GLU A 161 -0.07 20.46 -0.55
N ARG A 162 -0.62 20.82 0.62
CA ARG A 162 -1.84 20.23 1.11
C ARG A 162 -3.02 20.72 0.25
N LYS A 163 -3.94 19.82 -0.10
CA LYS A 163 -5.13 20.15 -0.89
C LYS A 163 -5.93 21.35 -0.35
N LYS A 164 -5.82 21.64 0.94
CA LYS A 164 -6.51 22.78 1.59
C LYS A 164 -5.89 24.14 1.25
N GLU A 165 -4.65 24.19 0.78
CA GLU A 165 -3.92 25.44 0.49
C GLU A 165 -4.26 26.01 -0.88
N LEU A 166 -5.00 25.26 -1.73
CA LEU A 166 -5.41 25.71 -3.07
C LEU A 166 -6.86 26.21 -3.15
N LYS A 167 -7.52 26.40 -2.03
CA LYS A 167 -8.90 26.92 -1.98
C LYS A 167 -9.01 28.40 -1.65
N GLU A 168 -7.91 29.15 -1.70
CA GLU A 168 -7.91 30.61 -1.57
C GLU A 168 -7.87 31.31 -2.94
#